data_a62df77d4e9f5a41367469556e86bce7
#
_entry.id   a62df77d4e9f5a41367469556e86bce7
#
_cell.length_a   1.000
_cell.length_b   1.000
_cell.length_c   1.000
_cell.angle_alpha   90.00
_cell.angle_beta   90.00
_cell.angle_gamma   90.00
#
_symmetry.space_group_name_H-M   'P 1'
#
loop_
_entity.id
_entity.type
_entity.pdbx_description
1 polymer ?
#
loop_
_entity_poly.entity_id
_entity_poly.type
_entity_poly.pdbx_seq_one_letter_code
_entity_poly.pdbx_strand_id
1 'polypeptide(L)'
;MWNLLQIELFKIFKKPRTYLAFAIIAAFIFLIQLGLFVNGKDWMMFMLGSLDETMNMEYDKLVNGYAVCFFVLNLLLVHVPILVALVAGDVVSGEASMGTLRLLTSKPVSRTQIILAKYLATAVYVFALLLWIAIISLVVSIAVFGVNDLVVAKTNGLQLIESNDILWRYFFAFGFAFIAMM
;
A
#
# COMPACT_ATOMS: atom_id res chain seq x y z
N MET A 1 -20.98 -21.35 1.43
CA MET A 1 -20.19 -20.10 1.51
C MET A 1 -18.70 -20.37 1.41
N TRP A 2 -18.12 -21.19 2.31
CA TRP A 2 -16.67 -21.44 2.34
C TRP A 2 -16.08 -21.96 1.02
N ASN A 3 -16.70 -22.97 0.42
CA ASN A 3 -16.27 -23.53 -0.88
C ASN A 3 -16.32 -22.50 -2.02
N LEU A 4 -17.34 -21.62 -2.01
CA LEU A 4 -17.44 -20.52 -2.98
C LEU A 4 -16.29 -19.51 -2.81
N LEU A 5 -15.99 -19.14 -1.56
CA LEU A 5 -14.87 -18.25 -1.26
C LEU A 5 -13.53 -18.83 -1.72
N GLN A 6 -13.28 -20.11 -1.46
CA GLN A 6 -12.05 -20.78 -1.90
C GLN A 6 -11.91 -20.79 -3.44
N ILE A 7 -13.01 -21.01 -4.15
CA ILE A 7 -13.02 -20.99 -5.62
C ILE A 7 -12.71 -19.58 -6.13
N GLU A 8 -13.30 -18.54 -5.54
CA GLU A 8 -13.06 -17.16 -5.95
C GLU A 8 -11.62 -16.72 -5.62
N LEU A 9 -11.09 -17.07 -4.45
CA LEU A 9 -9.69 -16.84 -4.10
C LEU A 9 -8.73 -17.54 -5.09
N PHE A 10 -8.98 -18.80 -5.39
CA PHE A 10 -8.18 -19.53 -6.35
C PHE A 10 -8.19 -18.87 -7.74
N LYS A 11 -9.34 -18.37 -8.20
CA LYS A 11 -9.45 -17.64 -9.46
C LYS A 11 -8.62 -16.35 -9.47
N ILE A 12 -8.66 -15.58 -8.38
CA ILE A 12 -7.89 -14.33 -8.24
C ILE A 12 -6.39 -14.65 -8.28
N PHE A 13 -5.93 -15.56 -7.46
CA PHE A 13 -4.50 -15.87 -7.34
C PHE A 13 -3.94 -16.72 -8.48
N LYS A 14 -4.80 -17.36 -9.29
CA LYS A 14 -4.35 -18.05 -10.51
C LYS A 14 -4.10 -17.09 -11.69
N LYS A 15 -4.69 -15.91 -11.68
CA LYS A 15 -4.52 -14.93 -12.77
C LYS A 15 -3.15 -14.25 -12.70
N PRO A 16 -2.37 -14.19 -13.79
CA PRO A 16 -1.07 -13.51 -13.81
C PRO A 16 -1.18 -12.00 -13.53
N ARG A 17 -2.31 -11.37 -13.84
CA ARG A 17 -2.59 -9.94 -13.56
C ARG A 17 -2.52 -9.61 -12.07
N THR A 18 -2.89 -10.55 -11.20
CA THR A 18 -2.79 -10.40 -9.75
C THR A 18 -1.34 -10.18 -9.31
N TYR A 19 -0.44 -11.03 -9.79
CA TYR A 19 1.00 -10.93 -9.47
C TYR A 19 1.66 -9.72 -10.11
N LEU A 20 1.16 -9.29 -11.27
CA LEU A 20 1.64 -8.09 -11.95
C LEU A 20 1.41 -6.85 -11.09
N ALA A 21 0.27 -6.73 -10.39
CA ALA A 21 0.03 -5.64 -9.46
C ALA A 21 1.04 -5.62 -8.30
N PHE A 22 1.35 -6.78 -7.70
CA PHE A 22 2.39 -6.90 -6.67
C PHE A 22 3.77 -6.49 -7.19
N ALA A 23 4.12 -6.94 -8.40
CA ALA A 23 5.41 -6.64 -9.04
C ALA A 23 5.54 -5.14 -9.38
N ILE A 24 4.51 -4.53 -9.95
CA ILE A 24 4.51 -3.08 -10.29
C ILE A 24 4.70 -2.25 -9.03
N ILE A 25 3.96 -2.55 -7.96
CA ILE A 25 4.09 -1.82 -6.70
C ILE A 25 5.47 -2.00 -6.09
N ALA A 26 6.00 -3.22 -6.08
CA ALA A 26 7.35 -3.48 -5.57
C ALA A 26 8.42 -2.71 -6.38
N ALA A 27 8.31 -2.72 -7.71
CA ALA A 27 9.21 -1.96 -8.57
C ALA A 27 9.10 -0.45 -8.33
N PHE A 28 7.88 0.06 -8.13
CA PHE A 28 7.64 1.47 -7.86
C PHE A 28 8.22 1.90 -6.50
N ILE A 29 8.01 1.09 -5.45
CA ILE A 29 8.62 1.32 -4.13
C ILE A 29 10.14 1.37 -4.24
N PHE A 30 10.72 0.39 -4.93
CA PHE A 30 12.17 0.30 -5.11
C PHE A 30 12.74 1.50 -5.88
N LEU A 31 12.08 1.93 -6.95
CA LEU A 31 12.49 3.11 -7.72
C LEU A 31 12.47 4.40 -6.89
N ILE A 32 11.42 4.60 -6.08
CA ILE A 32 11.31 5.78 -5.21
C ILE A 32 12.43 5.76 -4.17
N GLN A 33 12.65 4.61 -3.51
CA GLN A 33 13.69 4.47 -2.49
C GLN A 33 15.09 4.66 -3.06
N LEU A 34 15.33 4.15 -4.27
CA LEU A 34 16.59 4.33 -4.98
C LEU A 34 16.80 5.80 -5.36
N GLY A 35 15.75 6.49 -5.84
CA GLY A 35 15.80 7.92 -6.11
C GLY A 35 16.10 8.74 -4.85
N LEU A 36 15.48 8.41 -3.72
CA LEU A 36 15.76 9.06 -2.43
C LEU A 36 17.17 8.73 -1.90
N PHE A 37 17.69 7.54 -2.18
CA PHE A 37 19.04 7.17 -1.79
C PHE A 37 20.09 8.00 -2.54
N VAL A 38 19.86 8.23 -3.84
CA VAL A 38 20.81 8.99 -4.69
C VAL A 38 20.69 10.50 -4.48
N ASN A 39 19.46 11.04 -4.41
CA ASN A 39 19.19 12.49 -4.42
C ASN A 39 18.42 12.97 -3.19
N GLY A 40 18.34 12.18 -2.12
CA GLY A 40 17.50 12.47 -0.96
C GLY A 40 17.86 13.79 -0.26
N LYS A 41 19.14 14.16 -0.24
CA LYS A 41 19.61 15.43 0.34
C LYS A 41 19.07 16.63 -0.44
N ASP A 42 19.21 16.62 -1.75
CA ASP A 42 18.75 17.71 -2.63
C ASP A 42 17.21 17.85 -2.59
N TRP A 43 16.53 16.71 -2.55
CA TRP A 43 15.08 16.67 -2.45
C TRP A 43 14.57 17.18 -1.11
N MET A 44 15.24 16.83 -0.01
CA MET A 44 14.93 17.33 1.32
C MET A 44 15.20 18.83 1.44
N MET A 45 16.30 19.32 0.87
CA MET A 45 16.58 20.76 0.76
C MET A 45 15.48 21.49 -0.02
N PHE A 46 15.01 20.93 -1.11
CA PHE A 46 13.91 21.51 -1.87
C PHE A 46 12.59 21.59 -1.07
N MET A 47 12.26 20.54 -0.31
CA MET A 47 11.04 20.49 0.52
C MET A 47 11.12 21.39 1.77
N LEU A 48 12.31 21.50 2.37
CA LEU A 48 12.54 22.31 3.59
C LEU A 48 13.06 23.72 3.27
N GLY A 49 13.36 24.03 2.02
CA GLY A 49 14.07 25.23 1.58
C GLY A 49 13.45 26.58 1.98
N SER A 50 12.22 26.56 2.50
CA SER A 50 11.60 27.74 3.12
C SER A 50 11.87 27.88 4.64
N LEU A 51 12.46 26.84 5.27
CA LEU A 51 12.72 26.79 6.73
C LEU A 51 14.22 26.85 7.05
N ASP A 52 15.07 26.89 6.04
CA ASP A 52 16.50 26.56 6.11
C ASP A 52 17.40 27.63 6.72
N GLU A 53 17.02 28.91 6.73
CA GLU A 53 17.91 29.98 7.19
C GLU A 53 18.06 30.07 8.73
N THR A 54 17.25 29.33 9.49
CA THR A 54 17.23 29.43 10.97
C THR A 54 17.64 28.17 11.70
N MET A 55 17.80 27.03 11.03
CA MET A 55 18.08 25.76 11.68
C MET A 55 19.29 25.04 11.06
N ASN A 56 20.41 25.05 11.80
CA ASN A 56 21.56 24.15 11.56
C ASN A 56 21.16 22.68 11.83
N MET A 57 20.29 22.10 11.00
CA MET A 57 19.91 20.71 11.14
C MET A 57 20.85 19.81 10.34
N GLU A 58 21.36 18.76 10.96
CA GLU A 58 22.05 17.68 10.28
C GLU A 58 21.07 16.94 9.38
N TYR A 59 21.07 17.24 8.09
CA TYR A 59 20.19 16.64 7.08
C TYR A 59 20.23 15.11 7.08
N ASP A 60 21.36 14.51 7.45
CA ASP A 60 21.52 13.06 7.55
C ASP A 60 20.63 12.43 8.64
N LYS A 61 20.16 13.21 9.63
CA LYS A 61 19.21 12.74 10.65
C LYS A 61 17.75 12.85 10.20
N LEU A 62 17.47 13.70 9.21
CA LEU A 62 16.12 13.88 8.68
C LEU A 62 15.72 12.78 7.71
N VAL A 63 16.68 12.26 6.92
CA VAL A 63 16.46 11.15 5.98
C VAL A 63 16.70 9.82 6.68
N ASN A 64 15.69 9.33 7.38
CA ASN A 64 15.74 8.04 8.04
C ASN A 64 14.73 7.05 7.43
N GLY A 65 14.84 5.76 7.75
CA GLY A 65 13.97 4.72 7.20
C GLY A 65 12.49 4.96 7.42
N TYR A 66 12.09 5.52 8.57
CA TYR A 66 10.69 5.84 8.83
C TYR A 66 10.20 7.03 7.99
N ALA A 67 11.01 8.08 7.84
CA ALA A 67 10.65 9.22 6.99
C ALA A 67 10.47 8.80 5.53
N VAL A 68 11.40 7.99 5.03
CA VAL A 68 11.33 7.44 3.66
C VAL A 68 10.11 6.53 3.50
N CYS A 69 9.84 5.64 4.47
CA CYS A 69 8.64 4.80 4.46
C CYS A 69 7.35 5.64 4.42
N PHE A 70 7.26 6.66 5.27
CA PHE A 70 6.13 7.58 5.29
C PHE A 70 5.92 8.25 3.93
N PHE A 71 6.99 8.73 3.32
CA PHE A 71 6.95 9.36 2.02
C PHE A 71 6.48 8.40 0.91
N VAL A 72 7.03 7.20 0.86
CA VAL A 72 6.64 6.15 -0.08
C VAL A 72 5.15 5.81 0.07
N LEU A 73 4.67 5.63 1.29
CA LEU A 73 3.26 5.31 1.55
C LEU A 73 2.33 6.45 1.12
N ASN A 74 2.70 7.72 1.35
CA ASN A 74 1.93 8.86 0.86
C ASN A 74 1.83 8.89 -0.67
N LEU A 75 2.92 8.61 -1.36
CA LEU A 75 2.95 8.57 -2.82
C LEU A 75 2.11 7.42 -3.39
N LEU A 76 2.06 6.30 -2.70
CA LEU A 76 1.25 5.14 -3.05
C LEU A 76 -0.24 5.31 -2.76
N LEU A 77 -0.62 6.27 -1.93
CA LEU A 77 -2.00 6.48 -1.49
C LEU A 77 -2.99 6.66 -2.66
N VAL A 78 -2.54 7.27 -3.76
CA VAL A 78 -3.34 7.42 -4.99
C VAL A 78 -3.24 6.19 -5.89
N HIS A 79 -2.07 5.57 -5.99
CA HIS A 79 -1.80 4.48 -6.94
C HIS A 79 -2.44 3.15 -6.53
N VAL A 80 -2.44 2.84 -5.23
CA VAL A 80 -2.97 1.56 -4.73
C VAL A 80 -4.46 1.39 -4.97
N PRO A 81 -5.34 2.39 -4.70
CA PRO A 81 -6.77 2.27 -5.02
C PRO A 81 -7.05 2.00 -6.50
N ILE A 82 -6.25 2.58 -7.40
CA ILE A 82 -6.40 2.37 -8.85
C ILE A 82 -6.13 0.89 -9.19
N LEU A 83 -5.04 0.32 -8.65
CA LEU A 83 -4.70 -1.08 -8.89
C LEU A 83 -5.71 -2.04 -8.25
N VAL A 84 -6.19 -1.71 -7.04
CA VAL A 84 -7.26 -2.47 -6.38
C VAL A 84 -8.54 -2.45 -7.21
N ALA A 85 -8.95 -1.27 -7.69
CA ALA A 85 -10.15 -1.12 -8.52
C ALA A 85 -10.04 -1.91 -9.83
N LEU A 86 -8.86 -1.95 -10.44
CA LEU A 86 -8.62 -2.73 -11.66
C LEU A 86 -8.80 -4.23 -11.41
N VAL A 87 -8.24 -4.77 -10.33
CA VAL A 87 -8.36 -6.19 -10.00
C VAL A 87 -9.77 -6.52 -9.52
N ALA A 88 -10.37 -5.69 -8.65
CA ALA A 88 -11.74 -5.88 -8.17
C ALA A 88 -12.76 -5.83 -9.32
N GLY A 89 -12.57 -4.90 -10.27
CA GLY A 89 -13.38 -4.81 -11.48
C GLY A 89 -13.30 -6.08 -12.33
N ASP A 90 -12.10 -6.65 -12.51
CA ASP A 90 -11.89 -7.87 -13.29
C ASP A 90 -12.53 -9.12 -12.65
N VAL A 91 -12.71 -9.14 -11.34
CA VAL A 91 -13.40 -10.24 -10.63
C VAL A 91 -14.88 -10.30 -11.01
N VAL A 92 -15.51 -9.18 -11.30
CA VAL A 92 -16.94 -9.11 -11.69
C VAL A 92 -17.10 -9.06 -13.20
N SER A 93 -16.42 -8.11 -13.86
CA SER A 93 -16.58 -7.88 -15.30
C SER A 93 -15.97 -9.01 -16.15
N GLY A 94 -14.90 -9.63 -15.67
CA GLY A 94 -14.26 -10.74 -16.37
C GLY A 94 -15.16 -11.97 -16.52
N GLU A 95 -16.00 -12.27 -15.53
CA GLU A 95 -16.99 -13.36 -15.65
C GLU A 95 -18.21 -12.97 -16.51
N ALA A 96 -18.59 -11.69 -16.47
CA ALA A 96 -19.66 -11.19 -17.32
C ALA A 96 -19.30 -11.29 -18.79
N SER A 97 -18.09 -10.89 -19.16
CA SER A 97 -17.60 -10.92 -20.54
C SER A 97 -17.40 -12.32 -21.09
N MET A 98 -17.02 -13.29 -20.26
CA MET A 98 -16.88 -14.69 -20.63
C MET A 98 -18.22 -15.47 -20.65
N GLY A 99 -19.34 -14.83 -20.30
CA GLY A 99 -20.67 -15.50 -20.22
C GLY A 99 -20.83 -16.50 -19.08
N THR A 100 -19.80 -16.69 -18.25
CA THR A 100 -19.79 -17.66 -17.14
C THR A 100 -20.74 -17.28 -16.00
N LEU A 101 -21.14 -16.01 -15.91
CA LEU A 101 -22.16 -15.54 -14.96
C LEU A 101 -23.51 -16.29 -15.13
N ARG A 102 -23.93 -16.59 -16.37
CA ARG A 102 -25.17 -17.35 -16.63
C ARG A 102 -25.08 -18.78 -16.09
N LEU A 103 -23.92 -19.43 -16.23
CA LEU A 103 -23.66 -20.76 -15.70
C LEU A 103 -23.64 -20.78 -14.15
N LEU A 104 -23.17 -19.70 -13.53
CA LEU A 104 -23.17 -19.57 -12.07
C LEU A 104 -24.59 -19.40 -11.51
N THR A 105 -25.45 -18.63 -12.19
CA THR A 105 -26.83 -18.37 -11.77
C THR A 105 -27.77 -19.55 -12.02
N SER A 106 -27.38 -20.53 -12.85
CA SER A 106 -28.16 -21.78 -13.05
C SER A 106 -27.94 -22.80 -11.92
N LYS A 107 -26.96 -22.63 -11.05
CA LYS A 107 -26.73 -23.50 -9.89
C LYS A 107 -27.65 -23.09 -8.71
N PRO A 108 -28.00 -24.01 -7.81
CA PRO A 108 -28.85 -23.75 -6.64
C PRO A 108 -28.09 -22.98 -5.55
N VAL A 109 -27.58 -21.80 -5.91
CA VAL A 109 -26.85 -20.89 -5.00
C VAL A 109 -27.49 -19.52 -5.08
N SER A 110 -27.73 -18.87 -3.93
CA SER A 110 -28.34 -17.55 -3.90
C SER A 110 -27.40 -16.50 -4.52
N ARG A 111 -27.98 -15.53 -5.23
CA ARG A 111 -27.20 -14.42 -5.87
C ARG A 111 -26.41 -13.65 -4.84
N THR A 112 -26.98 -13.44 -3.65
CA THR A 112 -26.31 -12.76 -2.53
C THR A 112 -25.06 -13.50 -2.07
N GLN A 113 -25.09 -14.83 -2.01
CA GLN A 113 -23.93 -15.62 -1.62
C GLN A 113 -22.79 -15.52 -2.66
N ILE A 114 -23.13 -15.43 -3.94
CA ILE A 114 -22.13 -15.26 -5.01
C ILE A 114 -21.45 -13.90 -4.88
N ILE A 115 -22.22 -12.82 -4.72
CA ILE A 115 -21.70 -11.46 -4.58
C ILE A 115 -20.86 -11.35 -3.32
N LEU A 116 -21.35 -11.88 -2.19
CA LEU A 116 -20.60 -11.83 -0.93
C LEU A 116 -19.31 -12.62 -0.99
N ALA A 117 -19.27 -13.78 -1.65
CA ALA A 117 -18.06 -14.55 -1.85
C ALA A 117 -17.00 -13.77 -2.67
N LYS A 118 -17.43 -13.07 -3.72
CA LYS A 118 -16.55 -12.21 -4.53
C LYS A 118 -16.01 -11.03 -3.73
N TYR A 119 -16.86 -10.38 -2.98
CA TYR A 119 -16.49 -9.27 -2.11
C TYR A 119 -15.46 -9.71 -1.06
N LEU A 120 -15.70 -10.81 -0.36
CA LEU A 120 -14.75 -11.37 0.62
C LEU A 120 -13.43 -11.81 -0.02
N ALA A 121 -13.48 -12.40 -1.21
CA ALA A 121 -12.27 -12.78 -1.93
C ALA A 121 -11.44 -11.55 -2.35
N THR A 122 -12.09 -10.48 -2.79
CA THR A 122 -11.44 -9.20 -3.07
C THR A 122 -10.86 -8.57 -1.78
N ALA A 123 -11.57 -8.66 -0.66
CA ALA A 123 -11.08 -8.20 0.65
C ALA A 123 -9.77 -8.89 1.05
N VAL A 124 -9.70 -10.19 0.90
CA VAL A 124 -8.46 -10.96 1.17
C VAL A 124 -7.33 -10.53 0.25
N TYR A 125 -7.63 -10.29 -1.03
CA TYR A 125 -6.64 -9.78 -1.98
C TYR A 125 -6.11 -8.40 -1.59
N VAL A 126 -7.00 -7.46 -1.24
CA VAL A 126 -6.63 -6.10 -0.79
C VAL A 126 -5.78 -6.17 0.47
N PHE A 127 -6.16 -7.00 1.43
CA PHE A 127 -5.38 -7.21 2.65
C PHE A 127 -3.98 -7.73 2.35
N ALA A 128 -3.86 -8.74 1.49
CA ALA A 128 -2.56 -9.29 1.07
C ALA A 128 -1.69 -8.26 0.35
N LEU A 129 -2.29 -7.42 -0.52
CA LEU A 129 -1.60 -6.37 -1.23
C LEU A 129 -1.08 -5.29 -0.30
N LEU A 130 -1.92 -4.80 0.62
CA LEU A 130 -1.52 -3.79 1.62
C LEU A 130 -0.43 -4.31 2.55
N LEU A 131 -0.55 -5.57 2.99
CA LEU A 131 0.46 -6.22 3.83
C LEU A 131 1.80 -6.33 3.09
N TRP A 132 1.78 -6.67 1.80
CA TRP A 132 2.96 -6.69 0.94
C TRP A 132 3.62 -5.32 0.85
N ILE A 133 2.83 -4.26 0.60
CA ILE A 133 3.32 -2.87 0.55
C ILE A 133 3.95 -2.47 1.88
N ALA A 134 3.27 -2.74 3.00
CA ALA A 134 3.76 -2.38 4.33
C ALA A 134 5.09 -3.06 4.64
N ILE A 135 5.21 -4.38 4.37
CA ILE A 135 6.43 -5.13 4.62
C ILE A 135 7.58 -4.62 3.74
N ILE A 136 7.38 -4.54 2.42
CA ILE A 136 8.46 -4.13 1.52
C ILE A 136 8.88 -2.69 1.79
N SER A 137 7.92 -1.77 1.91
CA SER A 137 8.22 -0.37 2.16
C SER A 137 9.03 -0.20 3.46
N LEU A 138 8.60 -0.81 4.54
CA LEU A 138 9.22 -0.66 5.86
C LEU A 138 10.57 -1.38 5.93
N VAL A 139 10.64 -2.64 5.47
CA VAL A 139 11.88 -3.43 5.53
C VAL A 139 12.98 -2.81 4.69
N VAL A 140 12.67 -2.44 3.44
CA VAL A 140 13.70 -1.85 2.55
C VAL A 140 14.10 -0.45 3.02
N SER A 141 13.14 0.38 3.48
CA SER A 141 13.45 1.70 4.03
C SER A 141 14.38 1.62 5.24
N ILE A 142 14.10 0.72 6.19
CA ILE A 142 14.94 0.54 7.38
C ILE A 142 16.32 -0.04 7.01
N ALA A 143 16.37 -0.99 6.08
CA ALA A 143 17.64 -1.62 5.66
C ALA A 143 18.57 -0.64 4.95
N VAL A 144 18.03 0.31 4.18
CA VAL A 144 18.83 1.28 3.38
C VAL A 144 19.15 2.55 4.16
N PHE A 145 18.19 3.09 4.93
CA PHE A 145 18.30 4.41 5.58
C PHE A 145 18.49 4.34 7.09
N GLY A 146 18.46 3.14 7.67
CA GLY A 146 18.60 2.95 9.12
C GLY A 146 17.38 3.36 9.94
N VAL A 147 17.49 3.21 11.27
CA VAL A 147 16.43 3.50 12.24
C VAL A 147 16.84 4.72 13.07
N ASN A 148 16.12 5.82 12.93
CA ASN A 148 16.24 7.01 13.78
C ASN A 148 14.84 7.56 14.08
N ASP A 149 14.73 8.47 15.03
CA ASP A 149 13.47 9.13 15.36
C ASP A 149 12.94 9.97 14.20
N LEU A 150 11.63 9.94 14.00
CA LEU A 150 11.00 10.67 12.91
C LEU A 150 10.80 12.14 13.28
N VAL A 151 11.34 13.02 12.46
CA VAL A 151 11.11 14.46 12.56
C VAL A 151 9.91 14.83 11.69
N VAL A 152 8.84 15.33 12.30
CA VAL A 152 7.65 15.80 11.58
C VAL A 152 7.50 17.31 11.78
N ALA A 153 7.41 18.02 10.65
CA ALA A 153 7.07 19.44 10.66
C ALA A 153 5.58 19.62 10.96
N LYS A 154 5.27 20.30 12.03
CA LYS A 154 3.90 20.68 12.43
C LYS A 154 3.79 22.21 12.42
N THR A 155 2.57 22.73 12.34
CA THR A 155 2.28 24.18 12.32
C THR A 155 2.93 24.96 13.49
N ASN A 156 3.25 24.29 14.59
CA ASN A 156 3.84 24.87 15.81
C ASN A 156 5.34 24.53 15.99
N GLY A 157 6.03 24.00 14.97
CA GLY A 157 7.45 23.62 15.03
C GLY A 157 7.70 22.16 14.69
N LEU A 158 8.95 21.73 14.85
CA LEU A 158 9.39 20.37 14.62
C LEU A 158 9.08 19.51 15.85
N GLN A 159 8.42 18.38 15.62
CA GLN A 159 8.12 17.41 16.66
C GLN A 159 8.89 16.11 16.36
N LEU A 160 9.67 15.65 17.34
CA LEU A 160 10.30 14.32 17.30
C LEU A 160 9.26 13.28 17.73
N ILE A 161 9.10 12.25 16.92
CA ILE A 161 8.26 11.08 17.22
C ILE A 161 9.20 9.91 17.46
N GLU A 162 9.12 9.32 18.65
CA GLU A 162 9.91 8.13 19.00
C GLU A 162 9.58 6.95 18.08
N SER A 163 10.59 6.14 17.77
CA SER A 163 10.48 4.99 16.87
C SER A 163 9.39 4.00 17.28
N ASN A 164 9.15 3.82 18.57
CA ASN A 164 8.11 2.92 19.08
C ASN A 164 6.67 3.42 18.81
N ASP A 165 6.46 4.76 18.88
CA ASP A 165 5.15 5.38 18.58
C ASP A 165 4.85 5.36 17.07
N ILE A 166 5.89 5.40 16.24
CA ILE A 166 5.78 5.34 14.78
C ILE A 166 5.18 4.00 14.32
N LEU A 167 5.62 2.90 14.87
CA LEU A 167 5.12 1.57 14.51
C LEU A 167 3.61 1.42 14.78
N TRP A 168 3.13 1.95 15.91
CA TRP A 168 1.70 1.97 16.21
C TRP A 168 0.90 2.82 15.20
N ARG A 169 1.44 3.97 14.82
CA ARG A 169 0.81 4.84 13.81
C ARG A 169 0.72 4.15 12.45
N TYR A 170 1.75 3.43 12.03
CA TYR A 170 1.71 2.63 10.80
C TYR A 170 0.70 1.49 10.87
N PHE A 171 0.60 0.83 12.01
CA PHE A 171 -0.40 -0.20 12.21
C PHE A 171 -1.84 0.33 12.09
N PHE A 172 -2.13 1.46 12.72
CA PHE A 172 -3.43 2.12 12.58
C PHE A 172 -3.67 2.61 11.15
N ALA A 173 -2.68 3.21 10.51
CA ALA A 173 -2.78 3.67 9.13
C ALA A 173 -3.08 2.50 8.18
N PHE A 174 -2.47 1.34 8.38
CA PHE A 174 -2.78 0.11 7.64
C PHE A 174 -4.25 -0.31 7.82
N GLY A 175 -4.74 -0.32 9.06
CA GLY A 175 -6.14 -0.65 9.36
C GLY A 175 -7.13 0.31 8.68
N PHE A 176 -6.87 1.61 8.75
CA PHE A 176 -7.70 2.62 8.08
C PHE A 176 -7.62 2.52 6.55
N ALA A 177 -6.45 2.28 6.00
CA ALA A 177 -6.28 2.08 4.56
C ALA A 177 -7.07 0.86 4.07
N PHE A 178 -7.05 -0.24 4.83
CA PHE A 178 -7.83 -1.43 4.51
C PHE A 178 -9.34 -1.15 4.50
N ILE A 179 -9.85 -0.47 5.53
CA ILE A 179 -11.27 -0.10 5.62
C ILE A 179 -11.67 0.85 4.47
N ALA A 180 -10.81 1.81 4.14
CA ALA A 180 -11.08 2.78 3.08
C ALA A 180 -11.11 2.16 1.67
N MET A 181 -10.45 1.02 1.47
CA MET A 181 -10.39 0.32 0.18
C MET A 181 -11.47 -0.76 0.02
N MET A 182 -12.21 -1.09 1.09
CA MET A 182 -13.28 -2.07 1.10
C MET A 182 -14.64 -1.46 0.83
#